data_30e79755ee3fb4f391bba4a27470dcdd
#
_entry.id   30e79755ee3fb4f391bba4a27470dcdd
#
_cell.length_a   1.000
_cell.length_b   1.000
_cell.length_c   1.000
_cell.angle_alpha   90.00
_cell.angle_beta   90.00
_cell.angle_gamma   90.00
#
_symmetry.space_group_name_H-M   'P 1'
#
loop_
_entity.id
_entity.type
_entity.pdbx_description
1 polymer ?
#
loop_
_entity_poly.entity_id
_entity_poly.type
_entity_poly.pdbx_seq_one_letter_code
_entity_poly.pdbx_strand_id
1 'polypeptide(L)'
;MQLTRFQKITLGISGATAVIIGTCIALAPHAFYASYGITLEQDPNLLNELRAPGAGLAVFGALMLAGVFRSAMAPIAPAVALTVFLAFPVGRIVGIVVDGMPSGSVIGALAFEIVIAGFLLAAFKPARTAGTNRERPVDLTS
;
A
#
# COMPACT_ATOMS: atom_id res chain seq x y z
N MET A 1 -16.36 -12.58 -0.51
CA MET A 1 -15.13 -12.95 0.25
C MET A 1 -15.25 -12.40 1.66
N GLN A 2 -15.07 -13.25 2.67
CA GLN A 2 -15.05 -12.80 4.06
C GLN A 2 -13.59 -12.69 4.52
N LEU A 3 -13.20 -11.49 4.91
CA LEU A 3 -11.86 -11.24 5.43
C LEU A 3 -11.73 -11.76 6.87
N THR A 4 -10.61 -12.40 7.18
CA THR A 4 -10.23 -12.78 8.55
C THR A 4 -9.99 -11.53 9.41
N ARG A 5 -9.97 -11.68 10.74
CA ARG A 5 -9.66 -10.56 11.66
C ARG A 5 -8.29 -9.95 11.35
N PHE A 6 -7.29 -10.77 11.09
CA PHE A 6 -5.94 -10.29 10.75
C PHE A 6 -5.92 -9.49 9.45
N GLN A 7 -6.61 -9.99 8.40
CA GLN A 7 -6.75 -9.26 7.13
C GLN A 7 -7.45 -7.92 7.30
N LYS A 8 -8.53 -7.86 8.10
CA LYS A 8 -9.24 -6.60 8.39
C LYS A 8 -8.37 -5.60 9.12
N ILE A 9 -7.61 -6.04 10.13
CA ILE A 9 -6.71 -5.16 10.89
C ILE A 9 -5.62 -4.61 9.98
N THR A 10 -4.93 -5.48 9.24
CA THR A 10 -3.85 -5.08 8.33
C THR A 10 -4.35 -4.10 7.27
N LEU A 11 -5.48 -4.41 6.64
CA LEU A 11 -6.08 -3.56 5.63
C LEU A 11 -6.58 -2.23 6.20
N GLY A 12 -7.13 -2.26 7.42
CA GLY A 12 -7.58 -1.07 8.14
C GLY A 12 -6.43 -0.12 8.48
N ILE A 13 -5.32 -0.65 9.00
CA ILE A 13 -4.12 0.15 9.28
C ILE A 13 -3.54 0.74 7.99
N SER A 14 -3.39 -0.08 6.95
CA SER A 14 -2.90 0.37 5.65
C SER A 14 -3.77 1.48 5.05
N GLY A 15 -5.09 1.29 5.07
CA GLY A 15 -6.05 2.26 4.55
C GLY A 15 -6.06 3.57 5.34
N ALA A 16 -6.06 3.49 6.67
CA ALA A 16 -6.00 4.68 7.53
C ALA A 16 -4.71 5.47 7.30
N THR A 17 -3.57 4.79 7.23
CA THR A 17 -2.27 5.40 6.92
C THR A 17 -2.31 6.12 5.57
N ALA A 18 -2.80 5.47 4.52
CA ALA A 18 -2.88 6.06 3.19
C ALA A 18 -3.83 7.26 3.13
N VAL A 19 -5.00 7.19 3.80
CA VAL A 19 -5.93 8.33 3.90
C VAL A 19 -5.27 9.51 4.61
N ILE A 20 -4.67 9.28 5.77
CA ILE A 20 -4.06 10.36 6.57
C ILE A 20 -2.93 11.02 5.78
N ILE A 21 -1.97 10.25 5.28
CA ILE A 21 -0.82 10.77 4.53
C ILE A 21 -1.30 11.48 3.25
N GLY A 22 -2.16 10.84 2.48
CA GLY A 22 -2.68 11.41 1.24
C GLY A 22 -3.43 12.72 1.46
N THR A 23 -4.26 12.79 2.49
CA THR A 23 -4.99 14.01 2.86
C THR A 23 -4.04 15.11 3.34
N CYS A 24 -3.04 14.78 4.16
CA CYS A 24 -2.02 15.75 4.58
C CYS A 24 -1.25 16.33 3.37
N ILE A 25 -0.84 15.51 2.42
CA ILE A 25 -0.18 15.98 1.20
C ILE A 25 -1.12 16.86 0.37
N ALA A 26 -2.39 16.44 0.19
CA ALA A 26 -3.34 17.16 -0.63
C ALA A 26 -3.73 18.53 -0.04
N LEU A 27 -3.95 18.61 1.26
CA LEU A 27 -4.48 19.82 1.91
C LEU A 27 -3.39 20.72 2.51
N ALA A 28 -2.32 20.14 3.05
CA ALA A 28 -1.26 20.86 3.75
C ALA A 28 0.14 20.41 3.33
N PRO A 29 0.52 20.48 2.02
CA PRO A 29 1.80 19.97 1.54
C PRO A 29 3.00 20.60 2.24
N HIS A 30 3.00 21.91 2.48
CA HIS A 30 4.10 22.56 3.18
C HIS A 30 4.37 21.97 4.57
N ALA A 31 3.32 21.80 5.37
CA ALA A 31 3.45 21.22 6.71
C ALA A 31 3.88 19.74 6.65
N PHE A 32 3.33 18.98 5.71
CA PHE A 32 3.69 17.58 5.52
C PHE A 32 5.17 17.43 5.15
N TYR A 33 5.63 18.13 4.11
CA TYR A 33 7.01 18.02 3.64
C TYR A 33 8.03 18.66 4.60
N ALA A 34 7.63 19.69 5.36
CA ALA A 34 8.47 20.24 6.42
C ALA A 34 8.80 19.21 7.51
N SER A 35 7.89 18.29 7.81
CA SER A 35 8.15 17.17 8.75
C SER A 35 9.26 16.21 8.27
N TYR A 36 9.53 16.20 6.98
CA TYR A 36 10.64 15.46 6.36
C TYR A 36 11.92 16.32 6.17
N GLY A 37 11.90 17.57 6.64
CA GLY A 37 13.01 18.52 6.45
C GLY A 37 13.08 19.10 5.04
N ILE A 38 11.98 19.03 4.28
CA ILE A 38 11.88 19.56 2.92
C ILE A 38 11.12 20.87 2.94
N THR A 39 11.74 21.95 2.47
CA THR A 39 11.10 23.25 2.29
C THR A 39 10.55 23.34 0.88
N LEU A 40 9.25 23.52 0.75
CA LEU A 40 8.59 23.71 -0.55
C LEU A 40 8.51 25.19 -0.89
N GLU A 41 8.80 25.53 -2.14
CA GLU A 41 8.55 26.85 -2.68
C GLU A 41 7.04 27.10 -2.90
N GLN A 42 6.65 28.39 -2.94
CA GLN A 42 5.27 28.82 -3.22
C GLN A 42 5.00 28.82 -4.73
N ASP A 43 5.35 27.72 -5.42
CA ASP A 43 5.08 27.54 -6.84
C ASP A 43 3.77 26.75 -7.02
N PRO A 44 2.75 27.35 -7.67
CA PRO A 44 1.49 26.66 -7.93
C PRO A 44 1.63 25.38 -8.72
N ASN A 45 2.59 25.30 -9.66
CA ASN A 45 2.80 24.07 -10.45
C ASN A 45 3.34 22.95 -9.56
N LEU A 46 4.38 23.22 -8.76
CA LEU A 46 4.94 22.26 -7.82
C LEU A 46 3.86 21.78 -6.83
N LEU A 47 3.11 22.71 -6.26
CA LEU A 47 2.07 22.35 -5.29
C LEU A 47 0.96 21.50 -5.92
N ASN A 48 0.58 21.79 -7.15
CA ASN A 48 -0.42 20.99 -7.87
C ASN A 48 0.08 19.56 -8.14
N GLU A 49 1.34 19.43 -8.59
CA GLU A 49 1.99 18.13 -8.83
C GLU A 49 2.13 17.28 -7.55
N LEU A 50 2.23 17.89 -6.38
CA LEU A 50 2.26 17.18 -5.11
C LEU A 50 0.85 16.84 -4.60
N ARG A 51 -0.13 17.73 -4.77
CA ARG A 51 -1.51 17.52 -4.31
C ARG A 51 -2.22 16.40 -5.06
N ALA A 52 -1.99 16.26 -6.36
CA ALA A 52 -2.67 15.26 -7.19
C ALA A 52 -2.35 13.82 -6.72
N PRO A 53 -1.08 13.37 -6.60
CA PRO A 53 -0.79 12.05 -6.05
C PRO A 53 -1.21 11.91 -4.57
N GLY A 54 -1.18 12.99 -3.78
CA GLY A 54 -1.71 12.99 -2.42
C GLY A 54 -3.20 12.64 -2.36
N ALA A 55 -4.00 13.29 -3.20
CA ALA A 55 -5.43 13.00 -3.33
C ALA A 55 -5.66 11.55 -3.82
N GLY A 56 -4.88 11.09 -4.79
CA GLY A 56 -4.91 9.70 -5.27
C GLY A 56 -4.65 8.69 -4.14
N LEU A 57 -3.62 8.96 -3.33
CA LEU A 57 -3.29 8.11 -2.17
C LEU A 57 -4.43 8.08 -1.14
N ALA A 58 -5.08 9.21 -0.86
CA ALA A 58 -6.24 9.28 0.04
C ALA A 58 -7.40 8.43 -0.49
N VAL A 59 -7.68 8.48 -1.79
CA VAL A 59 -8.72 7.66 -2.44
C VAL A 59 -8.38 6.17 -2.35
N PHE A 60 -7.14 5.78 -2.61
CA PHE A 60 -6.72 4.38 -2.45
C PHE A 60 -6.87 3.90 -1.01
N GLY A 61 -6.52 4.74 -0.03
CA GLY A 61 -6.75 4.45 1.38
C GLY A 61 -8.24 4.27 1.71
N ALA A 62 -9.11 5.11 1.16
CA ALA A 62 -10.56 4.98 1.32
C ALA A 62 -11.10 3.67 0.70
N LEU A 63 -10.56 3.24 -0.45
CA LEU A 63 -10.90 1.95 -1.06
C LEU A 63 -10.46 0.76 -0.18
N MET A 64 -9.27 0.85 0.43
CA MET A 64 -8.80 -0.17 1.39
C MET A 64 -9.74 -0.26 2.59
N LEU A 65 -10.13 0.88 3.18
CA LEU A 65 -11.08 0.93 4.29
C LEU A 65 -12.47 0.42 3.87
N ALA A 66 -12.94 0.75 2.68
CA ALA A 66 -14.19 0.23 2.16
C ALA A 66 -14.19 -1.31 2.10
N GLY A 67 -13.05 -1.93 1.79
CA GLY A 67 -12.89 -3.39 1.80
C GLY A 67 -13.03 -4.04 3.18
N VAL A 68 -12.75 -3.28 4.26
CA VAL A 68 -12.96 -3.76 5.64
C VAL A 68 -14.44 -3.80 6.00
N PHE A 69 -15.23 -2.81 5.53
CA PHE A 69 -16.62 -2.61 5.92
C PHE A 69 -17.63 -3.15 4.91
N ARG A 70 -17.25 -3.28 3.64
CA ARG A 70 -18.14 -3.70 2.54
C ARG A 70 -17.59 -4.95 1.86
N SER A 71 -18.33 -6.06 1.95
CA SER A 71 -17.96 -7.34 1.35
C SER A 71 -17.75 -7.26 -0.18
N ALA A 72 -18.48 -6.38 -0.85
CA ALA A 72 -18.33 -6.13 -2.29
C ALA A 72 -16.94 -5.55 -2.65
N MET A 73 -16.31 -4.80 -1.76
CA MET A 73 -14.99 -4.19 -1.97
C MET A 73 -13.84 -5.07 -1.46
N ALA A 74 -14.14 -6.11 -0.67
CA ALA A 74 -13.15 -6.99 -0.08
C ALA A 74 -12.19 -7.68 -1.09
N PRO A 75 -12.60 -8.05 -2.32
CA PRO A 75 -11.68 -8.62 -3.31
C PRO A 75 -10.68 -7.62 -3.89
N ILE A 76 -11.08 -6.35 -4.00
CA ILE A 76 -10.28 -5.29 -4.66
C ILE A 76 -9.31 -4.63 -3.67
N ALA A 77 -9.73 -4.43 -2.45
CA ALA A 77 -8.98 -3.68 -1.44
C ALA A 77 -7.56 -4.23 -1.16
N PRO A 78 -7.32 -5.55 -1.09
CA PRO A 78 -5.97 -6.08 -0.92
C PRO A 78 -5.04 -5.77 -2.10
N ALA A 79 -5.56 -5.83 -3.34
CA ALA A 79 -4.77 -5.49 -4.53
C ALA A 79 -4.36 -4.02 -4.52
N VAL A 80 -5.28 -3.12 -4.17
CA VAL A 80 -4.98 -1.69 -4.00
C VAL A 80 -3.92 -1.48 -2.92
N ALA A 81 -4.07 -2.12 -1.76
CA ALA A 81 -3.13 -2.00 -0.65
C ALA A 81 -1.73 -2.49 -1.04
N LEU A 82 -1.62 -3.67 -1.65
CA LEU A 82 -0.34 -4.21 -2.12
C LEU A 82 0.30 -3.33 -3.18
N THR A 83 -0.48 -2.80 -4.12
CA THR A 83 0.03 -1.89 -5.15
C THR A 83 0.66 -0.65 -4.51
N VAL A 84 -0.03 0.01 -3.60
CA VAL A 84 0.47 1.22 -2.92
C VAL A 84 1.73 0.89 -2.12
N PHE A 85 1.63 -0.05 -1.17
CA PHE A 85 2.71 -0.33 -0.22
C PHE A 85 3.90 -1.13 -0.79
N LEU A 86 3.83 -1.58 -2.03
CA LEU A 86 4.99 -2.09 -2.78
C LEU A 86 5.57 -1.02 -3.72
N ALA A 87 4.74 -0.19 -4.35
CA ALA A 87 5.22 0.82 -5.28
C ALA A 87 6.01 1.94 -4.58
N PHE A 88 5.55 2.41 -3.41
CA PHE A 88 6.24 3.48 -2.68
C PHE A 88 7.67 3.09 -2.24
N PRO A 89 7.90 1.94 -1.57
CA PRO A 89 9.25 1.48 -1.24
C PRO A 89 10.13 1.32 -2.48
N VAL A 90 9.61 0.79 -3.58
CA VAL A 90 10.37 0.65 -4.83
C VAL A 90 10.80 2.03 -5.34
N GLY A 91 9.88 3.01 -5.38
CA GLY A 91 10.22 4.38 -5.80
C GLY A 91 11.28 5.02 -4.91
N ARG A 92 11.19 4.83 -3.58
CA ARG A 92 12.22 5.35 -2.65
C ARG A 92 13.57 4.68 -2.82
N ILE A 93 13.60 3.35 -3.06
CA ILE A 93 14.85 2.63 -3.32
C ILE A 93 15.51 3.13 -4.62
N VAL A 94 14.71 3.34 -5.67
CA VAL A 94 15.21 3.94 -6.91
C VAL A 94 15.81 5.33 -6.63
N GLY A 95 15.11 6.18 -5.88
CA GLY A 95 15.62 7.50 -5.48
C GLY A 95 16.95 7.40 -4.72
N ILE A 96 17.08 6.49 -3.77
CA ILE A 96 18.33 6.27 -3.02
C ILE A 96 19.48 5.89 -3.97
N VAL A 97 19.22 5.04 -4.96
CA VAL A 97 20.24 4.58 -5.92
C VAL A 97 20.64 5.69 -6.88
N VAL A 98 19.69 6.48 -7.35
CA VAL A 98 19.93 7.52 -8.38
C VAL A 98 20.40 8.84 -7.78
N ASP A 99 19.76 9.28 -6.68
CA ASP A 99 19.94 10.62 -6.13
C ASP A 99 20.76 10.62 -4.83
N GLY A 100 21.01 9.46 -4.23
CA GLY A 100 21.76 9.31 -2.99
C GLY A 100 20.88 9.20 -1.75
N MET A 101 21.53 9.22 -0.57
CA MET A 101 20.86 8.99 0.72
C MET A 101 20.00 10.17 1.14
N PRO A 102 18.69 9.98 1.35
CA PRO A 102 17.79 11.02 1.85
C PRO A 102 17.91 11.21 3.38
N SER A 103 17.11 12.14 3.92
CA SER A 103 17.01 12.37 5.36
C SER A 103 16.56 11.14 6.14
N GLY A 104 16.89 11.07 7.44
CA GLY A 104 16.48 10.00 8.32
C GLY A 104 14.95 9.81 8.38
N SER A 105 14.18 10.89 8.24
CA SER A 105 12.70 10.84 8.20
C SER A 105 12.20 10.08 6.97
N VAL A 106 12.83 10.25 5.81
CA VAL A 106 12.50 9.54 4.58
C VAL A 106 12.88 8.05 4.70
N ILE A 107 14.00 7.73 5.31
CA ILE A 107 14.41 6.35 5.60
C ILE A 107 13.42 5.70 6.59
N GLY A 108 12.98 6.43 7.61
CA GLY A 108 11.95 5.97 8.54
C GLY A 108 10.61 5.65 7.84
N ALA A 109 10.20 6.50 6.90
CA ALA A 109 9.01 6.24 6.09
C ALA A 109 9.16 4.97 5.23
N LEU A 110 10.32 4.78 4.57
CA LEU A 110 10.63 3.57 3.81
C LEU A 110 10.52 2.31 4.69
N ALA A 111 11.13 2.33 5.88
CA ALA A 111 11.05 1.21 6.81
C ALA A 111 9.60 0.90 7.21
N PHE A 112 8.81 1.93 7.52
CA PHE A 112 7.41 1.79 7.87
C PHE A 112 6.57 1.19 6.71
N GLU A 113 6.78 1.65 5.49
CA GLU A 113 6.12 1.12 4.28
C GLU A 113 6.46 -0.35 4.05
N ILE A 114 7.73 -0.75 4.22
CA ILE A 114 8.17 -2.14 4.11
C ILE A 114 7.50 -3.03 5.16
N VAL A 115 7.38 -2.56 6.40
CA VAL A 115 6.68 -3.29 7.47
C VAL A 115 5.22 -3.52 7.13
N ILE A 116 4.50 -2.49 6.66
CA ILE A 116 3.10 -2.63 6.22
C ILE A 116 3.01 -3.59 5.04
N ALA A 117 3.88 -3.48 4.04
CA ALA A 117 3.93 -4.39 2.90
C ALA A 117 4.13 -5.85 3.35
N GLY A 118 5.01 -6.09 4.33
CA GLY A 118 5.24 -7.42 4.91
C GLY A 118 3.97 -7.98 5.56
N PHE A 119 3.24 -7.19 6.33
CA PHE A 119 1.96 -7.60 6.93
C PHE A 119 0.90 -7.88 5.87
N LEU A 120 0.81 -7.05 4.82
CA LEU A 120 -0.12 -7.27 3.71
C LEU A 120 0.20 -8.57 2.96
N LEU A 121 1.46 -8.82 2.63
CA LEU A 121 1.89 -10.05 1.99
C LEU A 121 1.60 -11.27 2.88
N ALA A 122 1.81 -11.18 4.19
CA ALA A 122 1.50 -12.26 5.12
C ALA A 122 -0.01 -12.51 5.23
N ALA A 123 -0.83 -11.43 5.24
CA ALA A 123 -2.28 -11.51 5.37
C ALA A 123 -2.97 -12.06 4.11
N PHE A 124 -2.43 -11.74 2.92
CA PHE A 124 -3.04 -12.05 1.62
C PHE A 124 -2.21 -13.01 0.76
N LYS A 125 -1.44 -13.90 1.40
CA LYS A 125 -0.75 -14.98 0.66
C LYS A 125 -1.76 -15.81 -0.13
N PRO A 126 -1.51 -16.06 -1.44
CA PRO A 126 -2.32 -17.03 -2.18
C PRO A 126 -2.21 -18.38 -1.47
N ALA A 127 -3.34 -19.05 -1.25
CA ALA A 127 -3.34 -20.42 -0.76
C ALA A 127 -2.52 -21.25 -1.76
N ARG A 128 -1.44 -21.91 -1.29
CA ARG A 128 -0.73 -22.90 -2.09
C ARG A 128 -1.78 -23.96 -2.45
N THR A 129 -2.15 -24.02 -3.70
CA THR A 129 -2.88 -25.15 -4.25
C THR A 129 -2.00 -26.36 -3.98
N ALA A 130 -2.35 -27.15 -2.97
CA ALA A 130 -1.79 -28.50 -2.79
C ALA A 130 -2.15 -29.23 -4.06
N GLY A 131 -1.11 -29.60 -4.84
CA GLY A 131 -1.27 -30.32 -6.07
C GLY A 131 -2.10 -31.58 -5.80
N THR A 132 -3.34 -31.57 -6.26
CA THR A 132 -4.17 -32.76 -6.27
C THR A 132 -3.65 -33.62 -7.42
N ASN A 133 -2.62 -34.40 -7.13
CA ASN A 133 -2.27 -35.56 -7.92
C ASN A 133 -3.38 -36.58 -7.67
N ARG A 134 -4.53 -36.40 -8.32
CA ARG A 134 -5.48 -37.48 -8.55
C ARG A 134 -4.95 -38.28 -9.72
N GLU A 135 -4.03 -39.19 -9.42
CA GLU A 135 -3.84 -40.38 -10.23
C GLU A 135 -5.19 -41.10 -10.25
N ARG A 136 -5.89 -41.05 -11.37
CA ARG A 136 -7.02 -41.97 -11.63
C ARG A 136 -6.43 -43.38 -11.77
N PRO A 137 -6.90 -44.34 -10.98
CA PRO A 137 -6.57 -45.73 -11.28
C PRO A 137 -7.10 -46.04 -12.69
N VAL A 138 -6.20 -46.44 -13.57
CA VAL A 138 -6.60 -47.04 -14.84
C VAL A 138 -7.16 -48.40 -14.52
N ASP A 139 -8.48 -48.56 -14.67
CA ASP A 139 -9.15 -49.81 -14.54
C ASP A 139 -8.81 -50.65 -15.77
N LEU A 140 -7.89 -51.62 -15.58
CA LEU A 140 -7.53 -52.63 -16.55
C LEU A 140 -8.32 -53.90 -16.24
N THR A 141 -9.61 -53.93 -16.50
CA THR A 141 -10.37 -55.15 -16.55
C THR A 141 -11.03 -55.29 -17.92
N SER A 142 -10.49 -56.12 -18.67
CA SER A 142 -10.91 -57.29 -19.48
C SER A 142 -10.28 -57.35 -20.83
#